data_ebcb7c2ba1a6f50212c0ef57edff546b
#
_entry.id   ebcb7c2ba1a6f50212c0ef57edff546b
#
_cell.length_a   1.000
_cell.length_b   1.000
_cell.length_c   1.000
_cell.angle_alpha   90.00
_cell.angle_beta   90.00
_cell.angle_gamma   90.00
#
_symmetry.space_group_name_H-M   'P 1'
#
loop_
_entity.id
_entity.type
_entity.pdbx_description
1 polymer ?
#
loop_
_entity_poly.entity_id
_entity_poly.type
_entity_poly.pdbx_seq_one_letter_code
_entity_poly.pdbx_strand_id
1 'polypeptide(L)'
;MYCRVNHIKYDASKKNEVISLLESQRETMMGLPGIQSVCTIETAPGELTSIAIYDTKEHFDAATPEVGKIMGGFAAFFTAPPAGSEGPTIFYF
;
A
#
# COMPACT_ATOMS: atom_id res chain seq x y z
N MET A 1 -8.73 -15.17 -0.67
CA MET A 1 -7.88 -13.97 -0.46
C MET A 1 -8.56 -12.73 -0.99
N TYR A 2 -8.23 -11.60 -0.42
CA TYR A 2 -8.81 -10.30 -0.75
C TYR A 2 -7.70 -9.28 -0.92
N CYS A 3 -7.76 -8.42 -1.93
CA CYS A 3 -6.69 -7.50 -2.28
C CYS A 3 -7.07 -6.04 -2.13
N ARG A 4 -6.09 -5.23 -1.73
CA ARG A 4 -6.14 -3.77 -1.74
C ARG A 4 -5.13 -3.27 -2.76
N VAL A 5 -5.57 -2.38 -3.64
CA VAL A 5 -4.70 -1.74 -4.63
C VAL A 5 -4.74 -0.24 -4.40
N ASN A 6 -3.58 0.37 -4.29
CA ASN A 6 -3.45 1.82 -4.17
C ASN A 6 -2.61 2.35 -5.33
N HIS A 7 -3.11 3.36 -6.01
CA HIS A 7 -2.38 4.13 -7.02
C HIS A 7 -1.96 5.45 -6.39
N ILE A 8 -0.67 5.73 -6.39
CA ILE A 8 -0.08 6.85 -5.66
C ILE A 8 0.73 7.70 -6.63
N LYS A 9 0.47 9.02 -6.61
CA LYS A 9 1.31 10.01 -7.29
C LYS A 9 2.09 10.78 -6.25
N TYR A 10 3.40 10.91 -6.46
CA TYR A 10 4.27 11.56 -5.51
C TYR A 10 5.35 12.37 -6.23
N ASP A 11 6.05 13.23 -5.50
CA ASP A 11 7.16 14.00 -6.02
C ASP A 11 8.32 13.07 -6.37
N ALA A 12 8.58 12.89 -7.67
CA ALA A 12 9.59 11.96 -8.18
C ALA A 12 11.01 12.28 -7.65
N SER A 13 11.29 13.54 -7.31
CA SER A 13 12.57 13.93 -6.74
C SER A 13 12.77 13.38 -5.31
N LYS A 14 11.70 12.89 -4.68
CA LYS A 14 11.70 12.34 -3.33
C LYS A 14 11.68 10.81 -3.29
N LYS A 15 11.96 10.16 -4.41
CA LYS A 15 11.89 8.70 -4.52
C LYS A 15 12.68 7.98 -3.41
N ASN A 16 13.91 8.39 -3.14
CA ASN A 16 14.73 7.73 -2.13
C ASN A 16 14.16 7.87 -0.71
N GLU A 17 13.56 9.03 -0.41
CA GLU A 17 12.91 9.26 0.88
C GLU A 17 11.65 8.40 1.01
N VAL A 18 10.88 8.26 -0.06
CA VAL A 18 9.70 7.39 -0.08
C VAL A 18 10.11 5.93 0.14
N ILE A 19 11.16 5.45 -0.54
CA ILE A 19 11.66 4.08 -0.36
C ILE A 19 12.12 3.87 1.10
N SER A 20 12.85 4.83 1.66
CA SER A 20 13.31 4.73 3.05
C SER A 20 12.14 4.68 4.03
N LEU A 21 11.09 5.46 3.76
CA LEU A 21 9.88 5.43 4.60
C LEU A 21 9.14 4.10 4.47
N LEU A 22 9.02 3.55 3.25
CA LEU A 22 8.45 2.22 3.03
C LEU A 22 9.20 1.16 3.84
N GLU A 23 10.53 1.18 3.81
CA GLU A 23 11.35 0.24 4.59
C GLU A 23 11.12 0.42 6.10
N SER A 24 10.97 1.66 6.58
CA SER A 24 10.70 1.92 7.99
C SER A 24 9.33 1.40 8.45
N GLN A 25 8.39 1.22 7.53
CA GLN A 25 7.05 0.70 7.81
C GLN A 25 6.92 -0.81 7.57
N ARG A 26 7.99 -1.48 7.16
CA ARG A 26 7.96 -2.91 6.82
C ARG A 26 7.38 -3.76 7.92
N GLU A 27 7.87 -3.63 9.14
CA GLU A 27 7.40 -4.44 10.26
C GLU A 27 5.95 -4.15 10.62
N THR A 28 5.55 -2.88 10.57
CA THR A 28 4.16 -2.50 10.79
C THR A 28 3.24 -3.14 9.75
N MET A 29 3.65 -3.12 8.47
CA MET A 29 2.88 -3.76 7.41
C MET A 29 2.83 -5.28 7.57
N MET A 30 3.93 -5.90 7.96
CA MET A 30 3.97 -7.35 8.20
C MET A 30 3.08 -7.77 9.37
N GLY A 31 2.75 -6.88 10.27
CA GLY A 31 1.87 -7.12 11.41
C GLY A 31 0.39 -6.83 11.13
N LEU A 32 0.02 -6.44 9.91
CA LEU A 32 -1.39 -6.19 9.59
C LEU A 32 -2.21 -7.48 9.69
N PRO A 33 -3.49 -7.39 10.13
CA PRO A 33 -4.35 -8.57 10.20
C PRO A 33 -4.39 -9.34 8.88
N GLY A 34 -4.10 -10.64 8.94
CA GLY A 34 -4.20 -11.55 7.79
C GLY A 34 -3.38 -11.20 6.57
N ILE A 35 -2.38 -10.34 6.71
CA ILE A 35 -1.55 -9.92 5.57
C ILE A 35 -0.73 -11.10 5.05
N GLN A 36 -0.78 -11.33 3.74
CA GLN A 36 0.02 -12.33 3.03
C GLN A 36 1.25 -11.69 2.41
N SER A 37 1.05 -10.57 1.71
CA SER A 37 2.13 -9.89 1.02
C SER A 37 1.76 -8.45 0.71
N VAL A 38 2.79 -7.63 0.54
CA VAL A 38 2.68 -6.26 0.01
C VAL A 38 3.75 -6.13 -1.07
N CYS A 39 3.34 -5.64 -2.23
CA CYS A 39 4.24 -5.35 -3.33
C CYS A 39 3.96 -3.96 -3.85
N THR A 40 4.98 -3.12 -3.92
CA THR A 40 4.86 -1.77 -4.47
C THR A 40 5.78 -1.66 -5.67
N ILE A 41 5.22 -1.23 -6.80
CA ILE A 41 5.95 -1.08 -8.05
C ILE A 41 5.91 0.35 -8.54
N GLU A 42 6.97 0.77 -9.24
CA GLU A 42 7.01 2.05 -9.92
C GLU A 42 6.48 1.85 -11.35
N THR A 43 5.33 2.43 -11.63
CA THR A 43 4.69 2.32 -12.95
C THR A 43 5.16 3.42 -13.91
N ALA A 44 5.60 4.55 -13.37
CA ALA A 44 6.21 5.67 -14.09
C ALA A 44 6.93 6.55 -13.05
N PRO A 45 7.86 7.43 -13.45
CA PRO A 45 8.46 8.37 -12.50
C PRO A 45 7.39 9.17 -11.75
N GLY A 46 7.42 9.11 -10.42
CA GLY A 46 6.42 9.76 -9.58
C GLY A 46 5.09 9.03 -9.47
N GLU A 47 4.99 7.79 -9.95
CA GLU A 47 3.78 6.98 -9.87
C GLU A 47 4.09 5.59 -9.33
N LEU A 48 3.37 5.20 -8.28
CA LEU A 48 3.50 3.88 -7.66
C LEU A 48 2.15 3.17 -7.65
N THR A 49 2.19 1.85 -7.78
CA THR A 49 1.03 0.99 -7.52
C THR A 49 1.42 0.02 -6.41
N SER A 50 0.64 -0.01 -5.35
CA SER A 50 0.85 -0.91 -4.23
C SER A 50 -0.28 -1.94 -4.18
N ILE A 51 0.08 -3.21 -4.01
CA ILE A 51 -0.85 -4.31 -3.94
C ILE A 51 -0.63 -5.04 -2.62
N ALA A 52 -1.67 -5.10 -1.79
CA ALA A 52 -1.65 -5.84 -0.53
C ALA A 52 -2.65 -6.98 -0.62
N ILE A 53 -2.22 -8.18 -0.25
CA ILE A 53 -3.04 -9.39 -0.27
C ILE A 53 -3.30 -9.82 1.17
N TYR A 54 -4.58 -10.02 1.51
CA TYR A 54 -5.05 -10.47 2.82
C TYR A 54 -5.71 -11.84 2.72
N ASP A 55 -5.70 -12.61 3.81
CA ASP A 55 -6.36 -13.91 3.87
C ASP A 55 -7.85 -13.83 3.55
N THR A 56 -8.54 -12.83 4.11
CA THR A 56 -9.99 -12.68 4.00
C THR A 56 -10.36 -11.20 3.89
N LYS A 57 -11.60 -10.93 3.46
CA LYS A 57 -12.15 -9.58 3.48
C LYS A 57 -12.25 -9.02 4.90
N GLU A 58 -12.56 -9.87 5.87
CA GLU A 58 -12.64 -9.46 7.27
C GLU A 58 -11.28 -8.96 7.78
N HIS A 59 -10.19 -9.60 7.38
CA HIS A 59 -8.83 -9.14 7.69
C HIS A 59 -8.52 -7.82 6.99
N PHE A 60 -8.91 -7.70 5.72
CA PHE A 60 -8.79 -6.43 4.99
C PHE A 60 -9.50 -5.29 5.74
N ASP A 61 -10.74 -5.52 6.16
CA ASP A 61 -11.52 -4.50 6.87
C ASP A 61 -10.86 -4.15 8.21
N ALA A 62 -10.36 -5.15 8.95
CA ALA A 62 -9.67 -4.95 10.22
C ALA A 62 -8.37 -4.16 10.05
N ALA A 63 -7.68 -4.32 8.92
CA ALA A 63 -6.43 -3.61 8.64
C ALA A 63 -6.64 -2.16 8.17
N THR A 64 -7.82 -1.81 7.69
CA THR A 64 -8.07 -0.52 7.05
C THR A 64 -7.69 0.69 7.91
N PRO A 65 -8.00 0.75 9.23
CA PRO A 65 -7.58 1.88 10.05
C PRO A 65 -6.05 2.06 10.09
N GLU A 66 -5.32 0.96 10.22
CA GLU A 66 -3.85 1.01 10.28
C GLU A 66 -3.25 1.38 8.92
N VAL A 67 -3.83 0.89 7.83
CA VAL A 67 -3.43 1.29 6.47
C VAL A 67 -3.60 2.79 6.30
N GLY A 68 -4.69 3.37 6.80
CA GLY A 68 -4.92 4.81 6.77
C GLY A 68 -3.82 5.59 7.50
N LYS A 69 -3.35 5.08 8.64
CA LYS A 69 -2.24 5.70 9.38
C LYS A 69 -0.93 5.60 8.62
N ILE A 70 -0.64 4.45 8.03
CA ILE A 70 0.55 4.24 7.21
C ILE A 70 0.55 5.23 6.02
N MET A 71 -0.57 5.32 5.31
CA MET A 71 -0.71 6.25 4.18
C MET A 71 -0.56 7.70 4.62
N GLY A 72 -1.09 8.06 5.80
CA GLY A 72 -0.94 9.40 6.37
C GLY A 72 0.52 9.80 6.58
N GLY A 73 1.39 8.84 6.89
CA GLY A 73 2.82 9.07 7.03
C GLY A 73 3.52 9.45 5.70
N PHE A 74 2.92 9.12 4.57
CA PHE A 74 3.45 9.46 3.24
C PHE A 74 2.83 10.74 2.65
N ALA A 75 1.84 11.32 3.30
CA ALA A 75 1.01 12.39 2.72
C ALA A 75 1.84 13.61 2.25
N ALA A 76 2.95 13.92 2.93
CA ALA A 76 3.81 15.04 2.56
C ALA A 76 4.45 14.88 1.17
N PHE A 77 4.56 13.65 0.66
CA PHE A 77 5.16 13.35 -0.64
C PHE A 77 4.13 13.30 -1.77
N PHE A 78 2.84 13.22 -1.46
CA PHE A 78 1.80 13.05 -2.46
C PHE A 78 1.61 14.32 -3.29
N THR A 79 1.47 14.15 -4.61
CA THR A 79 1.12 15.23 -5.53
C THR A 79 -0.36 15.19 -5.92
N ALA A 80 -1.07 14.13 -5.51
CA ALA A 80 -2.50 13.98 -5.69
C ALA A 80 -3.04 13.04 -4.61
N PRO A 81 -4.35 13.07 -4.29
CA PRO A 81 -4.94 12.10 -3.38
C PRO A 81 -4.74 10.66 -3.91
N PRO A 82 -4.38 9.69 -3.04
CA PRO A 82 -4.26 8.30 -3.48
C PRO A 82 -5.60 7.77 -3.98
N ALA A 83 -5.56 6.95 -5.04
CA ALA A 83 -6.73 6.27 -5.56
C ALA A 83 -6.68 4.80 -5.16
N GLY A 84 -7.68 4.33 -4.41
CA GLY A 84 -7.76 2.96 -3.91
C GLY A 84 -8.82 2.15 -4.64
N SER A 85 -8.54 0.86 -4.80
CA SER A 85 -9.53 -0.14 -5.21
C SER A 85 -9.32 -1.42 -4.42
N GLU A 86 -10.32 -2.29 -4.43
CA GLU A 86 -10.29 -3.53 -3.69
C GLU A 86 -11.11 -4.59 -4.39
N GLY A 87 -10.82 -5.85 -4.11
CA GLY A 87 -11.61 -6.95 -4.63
C GLY A 87 -11.10 -8.31 -4.19
N PRO A 88 -11.93 -9.35 -4.35
CA PRO A 88 -11.49 -10.72 -4.08
C PRO A 88 -10.47 -11.18 -5.12
N THR A 89 -9.54 -12.01 -4.68
CA THR A 89 -8.60 -12.69 -5.57
C THR A 89 -9.35 -13.77 -6.33
N ILE A 90 -9.27 -13.73 -7.66
CA ILE A 90 -9.92 -14.76 -8.49
C ILE A 90 -8.89 -15.72 -9.11
N PHE A 91 -7.61 -15.38 -9.08
CA PHE A 91 -6.53 -16.24 -9.57
C PHE A 91 -5.24 -15.88 -8.83
N TYR A 92 -4.55 -16.92 -8.37
CA TYR A 92 -3.27 -16.76 -7.65
C TYR A 92 -2.47 -18.05 -7.78
N PHE A 93 -1.16 -17.91 -7.98
CA PHE A 93 -0.26 -19.05 -7.86
C PHE A 93 1.14 -18.64 -7.43
#